data_a35c10027aff78b3bb4fb889d7d4cefd
#
_entry.id   a35c10027aff78b3bb4fb889d7d4cefd
#
_cell.length_a   1.000
_cell.length_b   1.000
_cell.length_c   1.000
_cell.angle_alpha   90.00
_cell.angle_beta   90.00
_cell.angle_gamma   90.00
#
_symmetry.space_group_name_H-M   'P 1'
#
loop_
_entity.id
_entity.type
_entity.pdbx_description
1 polymer ?
#
loop_
_entity_poly.entity_id
_entity_poly.type
_entity_poly.pdbx_seq_one_letter_code
_entity_poly.pdbx_strand_id
1 'polypeptide(L)'
;MNLKKVLCAALSTVTAVSLLASCGGKGKMQMDKAELTGPKAYDEQIELKIPVYDRGMQGQADVDNNYWTDYVQKNFGDKYNIKMTFVPVTRKEDVTVFNELLAAGEEPDILFSYDYPTMISYYSRGAFQPIDEDVLKTYAPTFYEKTKDLEEYTKVDDQRYFLAATRPQAYNWVTLIRTDWLEK
;
A
#
# COMPACT_ATOMS: atom_id res chain seq x y z
N MET A 1 -27.01 1.76 53.07
CA MET A 1 -26.57 1.41 51.71
C MET A 1 -25.25 2.11 51.46
N ASN A 2 -24.13 1.36 51.32
CA ASN A 2 -22.78 1.89 51.42
C ASN A 2 -22.39 2.65 50.12
N LEU A 3 -22.10 3.92 50.23
CA LEU A 3 -21.72 4.82 49.15
C LEU A 3 -20.52 4.29 48.30
N LYS A 4 -19.63 3.50 48.90
CA LYS A 4 -18.52 2.85 48.22
C LYS A 4 -18.94 1.76 47.21
N LYS A 5 -20.06 1.09 47.44
CA LYS A 5 -20.58 0.07 46.50
C LYS A 5 -21.28 0.68 45.28
N VAL A 6 -21.81 1.88 45.40
CA VAL A 6 -22.45 2.61 44.30
C VAL A 6 -21.38 3.22 43.39
N LEU A 7 -20.26 3.67 43.97
CA LEU A 7 -19.11 4.22 43.17
C LEU A 7 -18.42 3.15 42.32
N CYS A 8 -18.28 1.92 42.86
CA CYS A 8 -17.64 0.81 42.09
C CYS A 8 -18.54 0.31 40.95
N ALA A 9 -19.87 0.35 41.12
CA ALA A 9 -20.81 -0.06 40.07
C ALA A 9 -20.92 0.98 38.94
N ALA A 10 -20.74 2.28 39.25
CA ALA A 10 -20.71 3.33 38.21
C ALA A 10 -19.42 3.37 37.42
N LEU A 11 -18.27 3.00 37.99
CA LEU A 11 -16.99 2.94 37.28
C LEU A 11 -16.88 1.72 36.35
N SER A 12 -17.53 0.61 36.69
CA SER A 12 -17.50 -0.61 35.86
C SER A 12 -18.40 -0.57 34.64
N THR A 13 -19.39 0.29 34.60
CA THR A 13 -20.29 0.48 33.44
C THR A 13 -19.73 1.44 32.39
N VAL A 14 -18.85 2.37 32.77
CA VAL A 14 -18.22 3.30 31.81
C VAL A 14 -17.06 2.65 31.06
N THR A 15 -16.35 1.70 31.69
CA THR A 15 -15.24 0.96 31.02
C THR A 15 -15.72 -0.16 30.10
N ALA A 16 -16.96 -0.66 30.23
CA ALA A 16 -17.49 -1.72 29.39
C ALA A 16 -18.06 -1.19 28.04
N VAL A 17 -18.42 0.11 27.96
CA VAL A 17 -18.96 0.69 26.72
C VAL A 17 -17.87 1.16 25.77
N SER A 18 -16.64 1.44 26.27
CA SER A 18 -15.52 1.86 25.42
C SER A 18 -14.75 0.70 24.75
N LEU A 19 -15.02 -0.56 25.13
CA LEU A 19 -14.38 -1.73 24.53
C LEU A 19 -15.20 -2.41 23.41
N LEU A 20 -16.42 -1.96 23.14
CA LEU A 20 -17.29 -2.49 22.08
C LEU A 20 -17.31 -1.62 20.81
N ALA A 21 -16.58 -0.50 20.78
CA ALA A 21 -16.51 0.37 19.60
C ALA A 21 -15.32 0.06 18.67
N SER A 22 -14.55 -1.02 18.95
CA SER A 22 -13.40 -1.43 18.13
C SER A 22 -13.61 -2.75 17.39
N CYS A 23 -14.81 -2.99 16.89
CA CYS A 23 -15.02 -4.10 15.96
C CYS A 23 -15.84 -3.63 14.77
N GLY A 24 -15.13 -3.46 13.62
CA GLY A 24 -15.72 -3.67 12.31
C GLY A 24 -16.60 -2.56 11.75
N GLY A 25 -16.17 -1.33 11.81
CA GLY A 25 -16.65 -0.33 10.88
C GLY A 25 -15.79 -0.36 9.62
N LYS A 26 -16.23 -1.05 8.56
CA LYS A 26 -15.79 -0.73 7.19
C LYS A 26 -16.31 0.68 6.88
N GLY A 27 -15.68 1.69 7.45
CA GLY A 27 -15.93 3.07 7.12
C GLY A 27 -15.51 3.25 5.67
N LYS A 28 -16.45 3.38 4.76
CA LYS A 28 -16.16 3.91 3.44
C LYS A 28 -15.58 5.29 3.68
N MET A 29 -14.28 5.44 3.49
CA MET A 29 -13.66 6.76 3.47
C MET A 29 -14.13 7.42 2.19
N GLN A 30 -15.23 8.14 2.30
CA GLN A 30 -15.77 8.94 1.21
C GLN A 30 -15.06 10.27 1.31
N MET A 31 -14.04 10.46 0.47
CA MET A 31 -13.43 11.79 0.32
C MET A 31 -14.50 12.75 -0.22
N ASP A 32 -14.65 13.89 0.42
CA ASP A 32 -15.58 14.93 -0.05
C ASP A 32 -15.12 15.40 -1.43
N LYS A 33 -15.99 15.27 -2.43
CA LYS A 33 -15.70 15.67 -3.82
C LYS A 33 -15.32 17.14 -3.97
N ALA A 34 -15.66 17.97 -2.99
CA ALA A 34 -15.31 19.39 -2.95
C ALA A 34 -13.81 19.66 -2.77
N GLU A 35 -13.04 18.69 -2.29
CA GLU A 35 -11.58 18.84 -2.05
C GLU A 35 -10.71 18.44 -3.25
N LEU A 36 -11.27 17.88 -4.33
CA LEU A 36 -10.55 17.47 -5.53
C LEU A 36 -10.10 18.67 -6.39
N THR A 37 -9.47 19.68 -5.78
CA THR A 37 -9.04 20.91 -6.48
C THR A 37 -7.62 20.87 -7.05
N GLY A 38 -7.01 19.69 -7.06
CA GLY A 38 -5.61 19.49 -7.48
C GLY A 38 -4.68 19.23 -6.28
N PRO A 39 -3.49 18.67 -6.52
CA PRO A 39 -2.57 18.31 -5.46
C PRO A 39 -2.08 19.58 -4.76
N LYS A 40 -2.41 19.73 -3.47
CA LYS A 40 -1.92 20.79 -2.59
C LYS A 40 -0.90 20.17 -1.62
N ALA A 41 0.03 21.01 -1.17
CA ALA A 41 0.88 20.61 -0.04
C ALA A 41 0.02 20.49 1.23
N TYR A 42 0.34 19.51 2.06
CA TYR A 42 -0.29 19.37 3.36
C TYR A 42 0.14 20.49 4.30
N ASP A 43 -0.79 20.99 5.12
CA ASP A 43 -0.50 22.04 6.10
C ASP A 43 0.47 21.53 7.17
N GLU A 44 0.29 20.29 7.62
CA GLU A 44 1.21 19.57 8.50
C GLU A 44 1.98 18.54 7.72
N GLN A 45 3.25 18.31 8.09
CA GLN A 45 4.04 17.27 7.44
C GLN A 45 3.47 15.90 7.75
N ILE A 46 3.16 15.12 6.69
CA ILE A 46 2.80 13.72 6.80
C ILE A 46 4.00 12.84 6.46
N GLU A 47 4.05 11.64 7.03
CA GLU A 47 4.99 10.60 6.65
C GLU A 47 4.32 9.61 5.71
N LEU A 48 5.02 9.23 4.63
CA LEU A 48 4.61 8.18 3.69
C LEU A 48 5.68 7.11 3.66
N LYS A 49 5.33 5.91 4.14
CA LYS A 49 6.21 4.74 4.15
C LYS A 49 6.06 3.92 2.87
N ILE A 50 7.14 3.76 2.15
CA ILE A 50 7.17 3.07 0.85
C ILE A 50 8.16 1.91 0.92
N PRO A 51 7.76 0.66 0.65
CA PRO A 51 8.69 -0.45 0.61
C PRO A 51 9.61 -0.34 -0.63
N VAL A 52 10.86 -0.72 -0.46
CA VAL A 52 11.84 -0.84 -1.53
C VAL A 52 12.50 -2.21 -1.48
N TYR A 53 12.64 -2.86 -2.64
CA TYR A 53 13.23 -4.19 -2.66
C TYR A 53 14.75 -4.16 -2.53
N ASP A 54 15.25 -4.77 -1.48
CA ASP A 54 16.65 -5.18 -1.39
C ASP A 54 16.82 -6.55 -2.07
N ARG A 55 17.66 -6.58 -3.08
CA ARG A 55 18.01 -7.80 -3.84
C ARG A 55 19.28 -8.47 -3.37
N GLY A 56 19.98 -7.89 -2.39
CA GLY A 56 21.23 -8.41 -1.83
C GLY A 56 22.36 -8.53 -2.88
N MET A 57 22.38 -7.65 -3.87
CA MET A 57 23.40 -7.70 -4.93
C MET A 57 24.68 -7.04 -4.44
N GLN A 58 25.80 -7.68 -4.71
CA GLN A 58 27.12 -7.13 -4.36
C GLN A 58 27.34 -5.78 -5.09
N GLY A 59 27.72 -4.75 -4.34
CA GLY A 59 27.92 -3.40 -4.87
C GLY A 59 26.62 -2.61 -5.12
N GLN A 60 25.49 -3.13 -4.68
CA GLN A 60 24.23 -2.37 -4.66
C GLN A 60 24.35 -1.20 -3.69
N ALA A 61 23.90 -0.02 -4.09
CA ALA A 61 23.75 1.11 -3.19
C ALA A 61 22.65 0.81 -2.14
N ASP A 62 22.71 1.49 -1.01
CA ASP A 62 21.62 1.43 -0.02
C ASP A 62 20.29 1.70 -0.70
N VAL A 63 19.30 0.84 -0.44
CA VAL A 63 18.01 0.92 -1.14
C VAL A 63 17.11 2.00 -0.57
N ASP A 64 17.32 2.38 0.67
CA ASP A 64 16.53 3.39 1.40
C ASP A 64 17.22 4.75 1.50
N ASN A 65 18.52 4.84 1.15
CA ASN A 65 19.30 6.08 1.21
C ASN A 65 20.26 6.18 0.01
N ASN A 66 19.79 6.74 -1.09
CA ASN A 66 20.55 6.86 -2.33
C ASN A 66 20.03 8.03 -3.18
N TYR A 67 20.69 8.27 -4.33
CA TYR A 67 20.31 9.33 -5.26
C TYR A 67 18.80 9.32 -5.63
N TRP A 68 18.18 8.14 -5.81
CA TRP A 68 16.78 8.07 -6.22
C TRP A 68 15.82 8.39 -5.08
N THR A 69 16.13 7.96 -3.86
CA THR A 69 15.35 8.30 -2.68
C THR A 69 15.40 9.79 -2.39
N ASP A 70 16.59 10.40 -2.50
CA ASP A 70 16.77 11.85 -2.39
C ASP A 70 16.04 12.60 -3.49
N TYR A 71 16.10 12.10 -4.73
CA TYR A 71 15.41 12.70 -5.85
C TYR A 71 13.89 12.71 -5.65
N VAL A 72 13.32 11.60 -5.18
CA VAL A 72 11.87 11.52 -4.90
C VAL A 72 11.49 12.42 -3.75
N GLN A 73 12.27 12.41 -2.65
CA GLN A 73 12.02 13.32 -1.52
C GLN A 73 12.00 14.77 -1.99
N LYS A 74 13.03 15.20 -2.69
CA LYS A 74 13.18 16.60 -3.13
C LYS A 74 12.12 17.04 -4.14
N ASN A 75 11.79 16.21 -5.11
CA ASN A 75 10.92 16.60 -6.23
C ASN A 75 9.43 16.31 -5.97
N PHE A 76 9.11 15.45 -5.00
CA PHE A 76 7.76 15.13 -4.62
C PHE A 76 7.51 15.42 -3.14
N GLY A 77 8.23 14.78 -2.23
CA GLY A 77 8.00 14.90 -0.79
C GLY A 77 8.02 16.35 -0.32
N ASP A 78 9.10 17.08 -0.59
CA ASP A 78 9.25 18.48 -0.15
C ASP A 78 8.20 19.40 -0.76
N LYS A 79 7.81 19.12 -2.02
CA LYS A 79 6.80 19.91 -2.72
C LYS A 79 5.42 19.83 -2.08
N TYR A 80 5.08 18.68 -1.50
CA TYR A 80 3.76 18.41 -0.93
C TYR A 80 3.77 18.31 0.60
N ASN A 81 4.87 18.66 1.25
CA ASN A 81 5.07 18.54 2.70
C ASN A 81 4.91 17.09 3.19
N ILE A 82 5.49 16.16 2.44
CA ILE A 82 5.49 14.73 2.72
C ILE A 82 6.91 14.28 3.03
N LYS A 83 7.12 13.65 4.18
CA LYS A 83 8.35 12.91 4.48
C LYS A 83 8.24 11.51 3.88
N MET A 84 9.09 11.21 2.91
CA MET A 84 9.17 9.88 2.31
C MET A 84 10.08 8.99 3.14
N THR A 85 9.55 7.90 3.68
CA THR A 85 10.34 6.90 4.43
C THR A 85 10.38 5.61 3.61
N PHE A 86 11.57 5.24 3.15
CA PHE A 86 11.76 4.03 2.36
C PHE A 86 12.08 2.86 3.29
N VAL A 87 11.28 1.80 3.19
CA VAL A 87 11.38 0.61 4.04
C VAL A 87 12.02 -0.53 3.25
N PRO A 88 13.26 -0.94 3.56
CA PRO A 88 13.92 -2.05 2.88
C PRO A 88 13.17 -3.36 3.10
N VAL A 89 12.88 -4.07 2.01
CA VAL A 89 12.23 -5.38 2.04
C VAL A 89 13.08 -6.37 1.23
N THR A 90 13.53 -7.42 1.87
CA THR A 90 14.29 -8.49 1.21
C THR A 90 13.44 -9.14 0.13
N ARG A 91 13.85 -9.01 -1.15
CA ARG A 91 13.04 -9.44 -2.30
C ARG A 91 12.69 -10.93 -2.29
N LYS A 92 13.53 -11.77 -1.72
CA LYS A 92 13.31 -13.23 -1.66
C LYS A 92 12.26 -13.64 -0.63
N GLU A 93 12.04 -12.77 0.37
CA GLU A 93 11.20 -13.04 1.54
C GLU A 93 10.08 -12.00 1.68
N ASP A 94 9.79 -11.25 0.62
CA ASP A 94 8.86 -10.12 0.65
C ASP A 94 7.49 -10.48 1.22
N VAL A 95 6.93 -11.64 0.85
CA VAL A 95 5.64 -12.10 1.38
C VAL A 95 5.70 -12.33 2.90
N THR A 96 6.79 -12.91 3.40
CA THR A 96 6.99 -13.13 4.84
C THR A 96 7.11 -11.81 5.57
N VAL A 97 7.97 -10.92 5.08
CA VAL A 97 8.22 -9.60 5.68
C VAL A 97 6.92 -8.77 5.71
N PHE A 98 6.17 -8.72 4.61
CA PHE A 98 4.90 -8.01 4.60
C PHE A 98 3.86 -8.60 5.54
N ASN A 99 3.79 -9.93 5.68
CA ASN A 99 2.91 -10.57 6.65
C ASN A 99 3.29 -10.23 8.09
N GLU A 100 4.58 -10.14 8.41
CA GLU A 100 5.07 -9.75 9.72
C GLU A 100 4.73 -8.28 10.03
N LEU A 101 4.97 -7.37 9.09
CA LEU A 101 4.61 -5.96 9.22
C LEU A 101 3.10 -5.76 9.41
N LEU A 102 2.27 -6.43 8.63
CA LEU A 102 0.81 -6.41 8.76
C LEU A 102 0.35 -6.95 10.14
N ALA A 103 0.99 -8.01 10.62
CA ALA A 103 0.66 -8.58 11.94
C ALA A 103 1.09 -7.67 13.09
N ALA A 104 2.14 -6.88 12.91
CA ALA A 104 2.63 -5.93 13.89
C ALA A 104 1.88 -4.58 13.86
N GLY A 105 1.08 -4.28 12.82
CA GLY A 105 0.49 -2.97 12.59
C GLY A 105 1.53 -1.91 12.20
N GLU A 106 2.61 -2.36 11.55
CA GLU A 106 3.74 -1.53 11.09
C GLU A 106 3.86 -1.54 9.57
N GLU A 107 2.78 -1.93 8.88
CA GLU A 107 2.72 -1.98 7.43
C GLU A 107 3.06 -0.63 6.80
N PRO A 108 3.70 -0.66 5.62
CA PRO A 108 3.91 0.55 4.84
C PRO A 108 2.58 1.03 4.23
N ASP A 109 2.50 2.33 3.93
CA ASP A 109 1.31 2.95 3.33
C ASP A 109 1.02 2.47 1.91
N ILE A 110 2.04 1.98 1.22
CA ILE A 110 1.95 1.38 -0.11
C ILE A 110 2.52 -0.03 -0.03
N LEU A 111 1.82 -0.99 -0.60
CA LEU A 111 2.28 -2.35 -0.72
C LEU A 111 2.24 -2.76 -2.20
N PHE A 112 3.22 -3.50 -2.66
CA PHE A 112 3.24 -4.00 -4.02
C PHE A 112 3.65 -5.47 -4.09
N SER A 113 3.08 -6.18 -5.05
CA SER A 113 3.40 -7.57 -5.34
C SER A 113 3.31 -7.81 -6.84
N TYR A 114 3.98 -8.86 -7.30
CA TYR A 114 3.85 -9.37 -8.67
C TYR A 114 2.87 -10.54 -8.74
N ASP A 115 2.29 -10.93 -7.61
CA ASP A 115 1.44 -12.10 -7.47
C ASP A 115 0.03 -11.69 -7.02
N TYR A 116 -0.94 -11.85 -7.92
CA TYR A 116 -2.32 -11.46 -7.67
C TYR A 116 -2.97 -12.25 -6.51
N PRO A 117 -2.81 -13.58 -6.38
CA PRO A 117 -3.32 -14.31 -5.22
C PRO A 117 -2.81 -13.77 -3.88
N THR A 118 -1.55 -13.36 -3.81
CA THR A 118 -0.99 -12.71 -2.61
C THR A 118 -1.71 -11.40 -2.30
N MET A 119 -2.00 -10.57 -3.31
CA MET A 119 -2.74 -9.32 -3.13
C MET A 119 -4.17 -9.58 -2.61
N ILE A 120 -4.85 -10.59 -3.14
CA ILE A 120 -6.18 -11.00 -2.64
C ILE A 120 -6.11 -11.50 -1.19
N SER A 121 -5.05 -12.21 -0.82
CA SER A 121 -4.85 -12.63 0.58
C SER A 121 -4.68 -11.43 1.52
N TYR A 122 -3.96 -10.40 1.13
CA TYR A 122 -3.84 -9.17 1.93
C TYR A 122 -5.16 -8.41 1.99
N TYR A 123 -5.89 -8.32 0.87
CA TYR A 123 -7.23 -7.74 0.85
C TYR A 123 -8.18 -8.43 1.84
N SER A 124 -8.21 -9.76 1.84
CA SER A 124 -9.10 -10.55 2.72
C SER A 124 -8.83 -10.33 4.22
N ARG A 125 -7.61 -9.89 4.57
CA ARG A 125 -7.21 -9.52 5.92
C ARG A 125 -7.47 -8.04 6.25
N GLY A 126 -8.03 -7.28 5.31
CA GLY A 126 -8.34 -5.87 5.51
C GLY A 126 -7.14 -4.93 5.38
N ALA A 127 -6.05 -5.37 4.74
CA ALA A 127 -4.84 -4.57 4.57
C ALA A 127 -5.00 -3.38 3.63
N PHE A 128 -6.05 -3.35 2.80
CA PHE A 128 -6.24 -2.31 1.79
C PHE A 128 -7.51 -1.51 2.02
N GLN A 129 -7.42 -0.24 1.70
CA GLN A 129 -8.56 0.65 1.60
C GLN A 129 -9.02 0.76 0.13
N PRO A 130 -10.31 1.01 -0.10
CA PRO A 130 -10.82 1.24 -1.43
C PRO A 130 -10.23 2.52 -2.02
N ILE A 131 -9.97 2.48 -3.31
CA ILE A 131 -9.45 3.61 -4.09
C ILE A 131 -10.62 4.22 -4.85
N ASP A 132 -10.89 5.50 -4.62
CA ASP A 132 -11.91 6.24 -5.34
C ASP A 132 -11.46 6.49 -6.80
N GLU A 133 -12.27 6.08 -7.76
CA GLU A 133 -11.97 6.26 -9.18
C GLU A 133 -11.98 7.73 -9.61
N ASP A 134 -12.80 8.57 -8.99
CA ASP A 134 -12.82 10.00 -9.29
C ASP A 134 -11.49 10.66 -8.88
N VAL A 135 -10.87 10.17 -7.79
CA VAL A 135 -9.51 10.57 -7.38
C VAL A 135 -8.49 10.18 -8.45
N LEU A 136 -8.53 8.94 -8.94
CA LEU A 136 -7.64 8.49 -10.01
C LEU A 136 -7.82 9.29 -11.29
N LYS A 137 -9.05 9.53 -11.71
CA LYS A 137 -9.36 10.33 -12.92
C LYS A 137 -8.87 11.75 -12.78
N THR A 138 -8.96 12.33 -11.59
CA THR A 138 -8.58 13.72 -11.34
C THR A 138 -7.07 13.90 -11.25
N TYR A 139 -6.40 13.05 -10.45
CA TYR A 139 -4.99 13.24 -10.11
C TYR A 139 -4.02 12.42 -10.97
N ALA A 140 -4.51 11.34 -11.58
CA ALA A 140 -3.71 10.45 -12.41
C ALA A 140 -4.45 10.06 -13.71
N PRO A 141 -4.97 11.01 -14.52
CA PRO A 141 -5.80 10.72 -15.70
C PRO A 141 -5.08 9.84 -16.73
N THR A 142 -3.81 10.10 -16.97
CA THR A 142 -3.00 9.30 -17.90
C THR A 142 -2.82 7.86 -17.44
N PHE A 143 -2.63 7.66 -16.13
CA PHE A 143 -2.54 6.32 -15.54
C PHE A 143 -3.88 5.61 -15.66
N TYR A 144 -4.98 6.28 -15.29
CA TYR A 144 -6.33 5.73 -15.39
C TYR A 144 -6.64 5.23 -16.80
N GLU A 145 -6.42 6.07 -17.80
CA GLU A 145 -6.66 5.69 -19.21
C GLU A 145 -5.81 4.51 -19.68
N LYS A 146 -4.56 4.42 -19.24
CA LYS A 146 -3.67 3.32 -19.62
C LYS A 146 -3.97 2.00 -18.92
N THR A 147 -4.70 2.02 -17.82
CA THR A 147 -4.94 0.84 -16.98
C THR A 147 -6.41 0.45 -16.88
N LYS A 148 -7.30 1.16 -17.55
CA LYS A 148 -8.75 0.87 -17.53
C LYS A 148 -9.09 -0.53 -18.00
N ASP A 149 -8.36 -1.07 -18.98
CA ASP A 149 -8.58 -2.42 -19.50
C ASP A 149 -8.12 -3.53 -18.52
N LEU A 150 -7.51 -3.15 -17.39
CA LEU A 150 -7.06 -4.05 -16.32
C LEU A 150 -8.01 -4.03 -15.11
N GLU A 151 -9.22 -3.54 -15.26
CA GLU A 151 -10.16 -3.39 -14.13
C GLU A 151 -10.45 -4.70 -13.42
N GLU A 152 -10.55 -5.81 -14.14
CA GLU A 152 -10.78 -7.14 -13.56
C GLU A 152 -9.70 -7.57 -12.55
N TYR A 153 -8.47 -7.05 -12.70
CA TYR A 153 -7.36 -7.31 -11.77
C TYR A 153 -7.21 -6.26 -10.68
N THR A 154 -8.00 -5.21 -10.71
CA THR A 154 -7.89 -4.08 -9.77
C THR A 154 -9.09 -3.94 -8.87
N LYS A 155 -10.20 -4.60 -9.20
CA LYS A 155 -11.46 -4.54 -8.46
C LYS A 155 -11.75 -5.84 -7.73
N VAL A 156 -12.32 -5.71 -6.56
CA VAL A 156 -12.94 -6.79 -5.79
C VAL A 156 -14.30 -6.28 -5.33
N ASP A 157 -15.36 -7.07 -5.56
CA ASP A 157 -16.76 -6.68 -5.25
C ASP A 157 -17.12 -5.31 -5.87
N ASP A 158 -16.79 -5.12 -7.14
CA ASP A 158 -17.02 -3.89 -7.92
C ASP A 158 -16.29 -2.63 -7.39
N GLN A 159 -15.45 -2.77 -6.39
CA GLN A 159 -14.67 -1.68 -5.81
C GLN A 159 -13.18 -1.84 -6.09
N ARG A 160 -12.51 -0.75 -6.48
CA ARG A 160 -11.07 -0.75 -6.76
C ARG A 160 -10.26 -0.77 -5.46
N TYR A 161 -9.31 -1.70 -5.36
CA TYR A 161 -8.35 -1.80 -4.25
C TYR A 161 -6.90 -1.81 -4.73
N PHE A 162 -6.68 -2.07 -6.02
CA PHE A 162 -5.34 -2.21 -6.56
C PHE A 162 -5.08 -1.22 -7.69
N LEU A 163 -3.83 -0.85 -7.83
CA LEU A 163 -3.29 -0.12 -8.97
C LEU A 163 -2.45 -1.10 -9.78
N ALA A 164 -2.89 -1.39 -11.01
CA ALA A 164 -2.14 -2.25 -11.91
C ALA A 164 -1.12 -1.44 -12.70
N ALA A 165 0.04 -2.04 -12.97
CA ALA A 165 1.02 -1.47 -13.87
C ALA A 165 1.30 -2.46 -15.01
N THR A 166 1.29 -1.97 -16.24
CA THR A 166 1.72 -2.74 -17.40
C THR A 166 3.23 -2.65 -17.55
N ARG A 167 3.86 -3.79 -17.77
CA ARG A 167 5.28 -3.81 -18.19
C ARG A 167 5.34 -3.85 -19.71
N PRO A 168 6.31 -3.17 -20.34
CA PRO A 168 6.58 -3.39 -21.75
C PRO A 168 6.77 -4.89 -22.01
N GLN A 169 6.24 -5.39 -23.11
CA GLN A 169 6.50 -6.77 -23.51
C GLN A 169 8.00 -6.94 -23.71
N ALA A 170 8.63 -7.57 -22.72
CA ALA A 170 10.01 -8.01 -22.81
C ALA A 170 10.00 -9.51 -22.52
N TYR A 171 10.64 -10.27 -23.37
CA TYR A 171 10.84 -11.69 -23.11
C TYR A 171 11.84 -11.82 -21.94
N ASN A 172 11.36 -12.11 -20.77
CA ASN A 172 12.20 -12.32 -19.57
C ASN A 172 12.83 -13.72 -19.55
N TRP A 173 12.26 -14.63 -20.34
CA TRP A 173 12.67 -16.03 -20.38
C TRP A 173 12.84 -16.47 -21.82
N VAL A 174 13.97 -17.07 -22.11
CA VAL A 174 14.29 -17.65 -23.42
C VAL A 174 14.79 -19.08 -23.24
N THR A 175 14.41 -19.94 -24.16
CA THR A 175 14.99 -21.27 -24.25
C THR A 175 16.11 -21.26 -25.29
N LEU A 176 17.32 -21.60 -24.87
CA LEU A 176 18.45 -21.76 -25.76
C LEU A 176 18.65 -23.24 -26.06
N ILE A 177 18.70 -23.56 -27.36
CA ILE A 177 18.97 -24.92 -27.84
C ILE A 177 20.21 -24.87 -28.71
N ARG A 178 21.10 -25.79 -28.48
CA ARG A 178 22.30 -25.91 -29.33
C ARG A 178 21.89 -26.31 -30.75
N THR A 179 22.45 -25.64 -31.75
CA THR A 179 22.11 -25.89 -33.16
C THR A 179 22.46 -27.31 -33.62
N ASP A 180 23.56 -27.89 -33.13
CA ASP A 180 23.95 -29.26 -33.42
C ASP A 180 22.98 -30.33 -32.86
N TRP A 181 22.08 -29.97 -31.95
CA TRP A 181 21.01 -30.81 -31.45
C TRP A 181 19.75 -30.73 -32.31
N LEU A 182 19.53 -29.61 -32.99
CA LEU A 182 18.42 -29.38 -33.88
C LEU A 182 18.59 -30.09 -35.23
N GLU A 183 19.82 -30.42 -35.61
CA GLU A 183 20.15 -31.08 -36.86
C GLU A 183 20.13 -32.63 -36.78
N LYS A 184 19.82 -33.19 -35.62
CA LYS A 184 19.68 -34.63 -35.36
C LYS A 184 18.23 -35.05 -35.23
#